data_e19eedea5ff562c30520b3d71a2f783f
#
_entry.id   e19eedea5ff562c30520b3d71a2f783f
#
_cell.length_a   1.000
_cell.length_b   1.000
_cell.length_c   1.000
_cell.angle_alpha   90.00
_cell.angle_beta   90.00
_cell.angle_gamma   90.00
#
_symmetry.space_group_name_H-M   'P 1'
#
loop_
_entity.id
_entity.type
_entity.pdbx_description
1 polymer ?
#
loop_
_entity_poly.entity_id
_entity_poly.type
_entity_poly.pdbx_seq_one_letter_code
_entity_poly.pdbx_strand_id
1 'polypeptide(L)'
;GGSHVWKVGGKVFAIGGWQDDEPSFTFKVTDISYEMLKGQPGLRPAPYLASRGMTWIQHFAKPGLSDDELKDYIRQSHHIVSRGLSKKKQVELGLIKRR
;
A
#
# COMPACT_ATOMS: atom_id res chain seq x y z
N GLY A 1 5.80 20.16 -0.31
CA GLY A 1 6.39 18.92 -0.62
C GLY A 1 5.43 17.99 -1.35
N GLY A 2 5.90 17.38 -2.38
CA GLY A 2 5.07 16.48 -3.17
C GLY A 2 4.90 15.11 -2.54
N SER A 3 3.93 14.39 -3.04
CA SER A 3 3.78 12.98 -2.75
C SER A 3 4.32 12.19 -3.94
N HIS A 4 4.79 10.98 -3.64
CA HIS A 4 5.24 10.06 -4.67
C HIS A 4 4.25 8.91 -4.76
N VAL A 5 3.82 8.58 -5.97
CA VAL A 5 2.82 7.53 -6.21
C VAL A 5 3.48 6.39 -6.95
N TRP A 6 3.39 5.18 -6.39
CA TRP A 6 3.90 3.98 -7.04
C TRP A 6 2.74 3.20 -7.66
N LYS A 7 2.92 2.83 -8.93
CA LYS A 7 1.89 2.15 -9.70
C LYS A 7 2.40 0.86 -10.31
N VAL A 8 1.49 -0.08 -10.55
CA VAL A 8 1.74 -1.26 -11.37
C VAL A 8 0.58 -1.41 -12.33
N GLY A 9 0.89 -1.50 -13.63
CA GLY A 9 -0.16 -1.59 -14.65
C GLY A 9 -1.13 -0.43 -14.65
N GLY A 10 -0.67 0.76 -14.28
CA GLY A 10 -1.52 1.95 -14.19
C GLY A 10 -2.32 2.08 -12.91
N LYS A 11 -2.24 1.10 -12.00
CA LYS A 11 -2.95 1.14 -10.72
C LYS A 11 -2.01 1.44 -9.57
N VAL A 12 -2.44 2.33 -8.67
CA VAL A 12 -1.65 2.73 -7.50
C VAL A 12 -1.62 1.59 -6.49
N PHE A 13 -0.43 1.28 -5.95
CA PHE A 13 -0.30 0.32 -4.86
C PHE A 13 0.31 0.93 -3.60
N ALA A 14 0.98 2.07 -3.69
CA ALA A 14 1.52 2.77 -2.54
C ALA A 14 1.68 4.25 -2.84
N ILE A 15 1.61 5.07 -1.79
CA ILE A 15 1.79 6.52 -1.88
C ILE A 15 2.73 6.93 -0.75
N GLY A 16 3.83 7.61 -1.10
CA GLY A 16 4.74 8.20 -0.13
C GLY A 16 4.51 9.71 -0.05
N GLY A 17 4.57 10.27 1.13
CA GLY A 17 4.37 11.71 1.33
C GLY A 17 4.92 12.17 2.67
N TRP A 18 4.42 13.28 3.16
CA TRP A 18 4.85 13.88 4.40
C TRP A 18 3.65 14.19 5.28
N GLN A 19 3.80 13.98 6.57
CA GLN A 19 2.82 14.31 7.58
C GLN A 19 3.57 14.98 8.74
N ASP A 20 3.32 16.28 8.96
CA ASP A 20 3.99 17.04 10.02
C ASP A 20 5.51 16.89 10.02
N ASP A 21 6.13 17.06 8.83
CA ASP A 21 7.56 16.93 8.58
C ASP A 21 8.14 15.52 8.76
N GLU A 22 7.29 14.51 8.94
CA GLU A 22 7.71 13.11 8.98
C GLU A 22 7.26 12.40 7.71
N PRO A 23 8.07 11.46 7.18
CA PRO A 23 7.65 10.66 6.03
C PRO A 23 6.40 9.85 6.36
N SER A 24 5.46 9.79 5.43
CA SER A 24 4.27 8.96 5.56
C SER A 24 4.15 8.04 4.36
N PHE A 25 3.57 6.86 4.58
CA PHE A 25 3.39 5.86 3.54
C PHE A 25 1.99 5.29 3.62
N THR A 26 1.31 5.28 2.49
CA THR A 26 -0.05 4.73 2.38
C THR A 26 0.02 3.53 1.44
N PHE A 27 -0.52 2.40 1.85
CA PHE A 27 -0.40 1.16 1.08
C PHE A 27 -1.61 0.26 1.28
N LYS A 28 -1.88 -0.55 0.27
CA LYS A 28 -3.00 -1.49 0.30
C LYS A 28 -2.60 -2.77 1.04
N VAL A 29 -3.51 -3.28 1.85
CA VAL A 29 -3.29 -4.53 2.61
C VAL A 29 -4.48 -5.46 2.44
N THR A 30 -4.31 -6.71 2.91
CA THR A 30 -5.42 -7.66 2.98
C THR A 30 -6.39 -7.25 4.08
N ASP A 31 -7.61 -7.80 4.06
CA ASP A 31 -8.59 -7.54 5.10
C ASP A 31 -8.07 -7.90 6.48
N ILE A 32 -7.37 -9.02 6.59
CA ILE A 32 -6.79 -9.47 7.85
C ILE A 32 -5.74 -8.48 8.36
N SER A 33 -4.82 -8.09 7.49
CA SER A 33 -3.78 -7.13 7.85
C SER A 33 -4.37 -5.77 8.21
N TYR A 34 -5.41 -5.34 7.50
CA TYR A 34 -6.10 -4.09 7.80
C TYR A 34 -6.62 -4.09 9.24
N GLU A 35 -7.32 -5.15 9.65
CA GLU A 35 -7.83 -5.27 11.01
C GLU A 35 -6.72 -5.29 12.05
N MET A 36 -5.58 -5.91 11.75
CA MET A 36 -4.44 -5.97 12.65
C MET A 36 -3.70 -4.63 12.78
N LEU A 37 -3.61 -3.87 11.69
CA LEU A 37 -2.78 -2.67 11.64
C LEU A 37 -3.50 -1.38 12.02
N LYS A 38 -4.78 -1.29 11.74
CA LYS A 38 -5.52 -0.01 11.84
C LYS A 38 -5.52 0.63 13.22
N GLY A 39 -5.32 -0.16 14.27
CA GLY A 39 -5.31 0.33 15.65
C GLY A 39 -3.91 0.43 16.27
N GLN A 40 -2.86 0.14 15.54
CA GLN A 40 -1.51 0.21 16.08
C GLN A 40 -0.99 1.65 16.12
N PRO A 41 -0.17 2.02 17.15
CA PRO A 41 0.39 3.36 17.22
C PRO A 41 1.19 3.72 15.97
N GLY A 42 0.91 4.88 15.39
CA GLY A 42 1.58 5.33 14.17
C GLY A 42 0.95 4.84 12.88
N LEU A 43 -0.08 4.01 12.98
CA LEU A 43 -0.83 3.49 11.84
C LEU A 43 -2.30 3.86 11.98
N ARG A 44 -2.96 4.05 10.86
CA ARG A 44 -4.39 4.34 10.84
C ARG A 44 -5.01 3.94 9.51
N PRO A 45 -6.35 3.77 9.45
CA PRO A 45 -7.02 3.66 8.16
C PRO A 45 -6.66 4.87 7.28
N ALA A 46 -6.33 4.63 6.01
CA ALA A 46 -5.92 5.70 5.13
C ALA A 46 -7.08 6.72 4.96
N PRO A 47 -6.82 8.02 5.15
CA PRO A 47 -7.85 9.03 4.95
C PRO A 47 -8.48 8.93 3.56
N TYR A 48 -9.77 9.12 3.46
CA TYR A 48 -10.60 9.03 2.26
C TYR A 48 -10.75 7.62 1.69
N LEU A 49 -9.66 6.86 1.57
CA LEU A 49 -9.70 5.52 0.99
C LEU A 49 -10.44 4.53 1.90
N ALA A 50 -10.15 4.57 3.19
CA ALA A 50 -10.82 3.70 4.15
C ALA A 50 -12.31 4.01 4.26
N SER A 51 -12.70 5.28 4.14
CA SER A 51 -14.11 5.69 4.18
C SER A 51 -14.92 5.15 3.00
N ARG A 52 -14.23 4.69 1.94
CA ARG A 52 -14.85 4.06 0.78
C ARG A 52 -14.85 2.53 0.87
N GLY A 53 -14.53 1.99 2.04
CA GLY A 53 -14.47 0.54 2.25
C GLY A 53 -13.21 -0.12 1.69
N MET A 54 -12.20 0.66 1.34
CA MET A 54 -10.95 0.14 0.81
C MET A 54 -9.97 -0.16 1.92
N THR A 55 -9.29 -1.29 1.84
CA THR A 55 -8.36 -1.74 2.89
C THR A 55 -6.96 -1.15 2.68
N TRP A 56 -6.86 0.15 2.92
CA TRP A 56 -5.61 0.89 2.85
C TRP A 56 -5.22 1.39 4.22
N ILE A 57 -3.93 1.29 4.55
CA ILE A 57 -3.35 1.74 5.82
C ILE A 57 -2.38 2.88 5.54
N GLN A 58 -2.36 3.88 6.42
CA GLN A 58 -1.37 4.95 6.40
C GLN A 58 -0.45 4.82 7.60
N HIS A 59 0.85 4.70 7.33
CA HIS A 59 1.91 4.80 8.31
C HIS A 59 2.27 6.29 8.39
N PHE A 60 1.88 6.96 9.48
CA PHE A 60 1.97 8.42 9.55
C PHE A 60 2.86 8.92 10.68
N ALA A 61 3.25 8.07 11.62
CA ALA A 61 4.02 8.51 12.77
C ALA A 61 4.76 7.34 13.42
N LYS A 62 5.67 7.65 14.31
CA LYS A 62 6.35 6.65 15.12
C LYS A 62 5.48 6.29 16.33
N PRO A 63 5.57 5.06 16.87
CA PRO A 63 6.56 4.06 16.47
C PRO A 63 6.25 3.38 15.13
N GLY A 64 4.99 3.17 14.77
CA GLY A 64 4.62 2.55 13.50
C GLY A 64 5.32 1.21 13.25
N LEU A 65 5.55 0.93 11.98
CA LEU A 65 6.27 -0.27 11.54
C LEU A 65 7.76 0.02 11.43
N SER A 66 8.58 -1.03 11.60
CA SER A 66 10.01 -0.92 11.29
C SER A 66 10.19 -0.74 9.78
N ASP A 67 11.38 -0.31 9.35
CA ASP A 67 11.67 -0.13 7.93
C ASP A 67 11.49 -1.46 7.16
N ASP A 68 11.93 -2.57 7.74
CA ASP A 68 11.80 -3.88 7.09
C ASP A 68 10.34 -4.31 6.98
N GLU A 69 9.55 -4.10 8.02
CA GLU A 69 8.12 -4.41 8.00
C GLU A 69 7.40 -3.54 6.98
N LEU A 70 7.73 -2.26 6.92
CA LEU A 70 7.13 -1.33 5.98
C LEU A 70 7.43 -1.74 4.55
N LYS A 71 8.69 -2.09 4.25
CA LYS A 71 9.08 -2.59 2.94
C LYS A 71 8.31 -3.85 2.55
N ASP A 72 8.13 -4.77 3.50
CA ASP A 72 7.37 -5.99 3.27
C ASP A 72 5.92 -5.69 2.93
N TYR A 73 5.28 -4.80 3.65
CA TYR A 73 3.89 -4.43 3.37
C TYR A 73 3.75 -3.73 2.02
N ILE A 74 4.73 -2.90 1.65
CA ILE A 74 4.72 -2.25 0.33
C ILE A 74 4.87 -3.30 -0.78
N ARG A 75 5.73 -4.30 -0.59
CA ARG A 75 5.84 -5.42 -1.54
C ARG A 75 4.53 -6.20 -1.64
N GLN A 76 3.89 -6.45 -0.51
CA GLN A 76 2.58 -7.11 -0.49
C GLN A 76 1.53 -6.28 -1.21
N SER A 77 1.55 -4.96 -1.03
CA SER A 77 0.65 -4.04 -1.75
C SER A 77 0.82 -4.17 -3.26
N HIS A 78 2.07 -4.19 -3.72
CA HIS A 78 2.38 -4.41 -5.14
C HIS A 78 1.77 -5.72 -5.63
N HIS A 79 1.96 -6.79 -4.86
CA HIS A 79 1.44 -8.11 -5.20
C HIS A 79 -0.10 -8.11 -5.27
N ILE A 80 -0.76 -7.54 -4.24
CA ILE A 80 -2.22 -7.49 -4.17
C ILE A 80 -2.78 -6.76 -5.39
N VAL A 81 -2.25 -5.58 -5.70
CA VAL A 81 -2.73 -4.78 -6.83
C VAL A 81 -2.41 -5.45 -8.16
N SER A 82 -1.22 -6.07 -8.28
CA SER A 82 -0.82 -6.81 -9.48
C SER A 82 -1.80 -7.93 -9.80
N ARG A 83 -2.23 -8.66 -8.78
CA ARG A 83 -3.18 -9.78 -8.94
C ARG A 83 -4.56 -9.32 -9.35
N GLY A 84 -4.89 -8.05 -9.10
CA GLY A 84 -6.15 -7.46 -9.55
C GLY A 84 -6.16 -7.02 -11.00
N LEU A 85 -5.01 -7.05 -11.68
CA LEU A 85 -4.92 -6.72 -13.10
C LEU A 85 -5.43 -7.90 -13.94
N SER A 86 -5.83 -7.61 -15.21
CA SER A 86 -6.19 -8.69 -16.12
C SER A 86 -5.00 -9.63 -16.35
N LYS A 87 -5.27 -10.88 -16.69
CA LYS A 87 -4.19 -11.84 -16.98
C LYS A 87 -3.30 -11.38 -18.11
N LYS A 88 -3.92 -10.79 -19.16
CA LYS A 88 -3.17 -10.23 -20.28
C LYS A 88 -2.18 -9.17 -19.81
N LYS A 89 -2.62 -8.26 -18.96
CA LYS A 89 -1.77 -7.21 -18.41
C LYS A 89 -0.65 -7.77 -17.54
N GLN A 90 -0.97 -8.76 -16.72
CA GLN A 90 0.04 -9.43 -15.89
C GLN A 90 1.13 -10.08 -16.73
N VAL A 91 0.77 -10.71 -17.85
CA VAL A 91 1.74 -11.30 -18.78
C VAL A 91 2.59 -10.21 -19.44
N GLU A 92 1.96 -9.14 -19.92
CA GLU A 92 2.66 -8.02 -20.57
C GLU A 92 3.71 -7.40 -19.65
N LEU A 93 3.42 -7.32 -18.37
CA LEU A 93 4.33 -6.73 -17.39
C LEU A 93 5.35 -7.73 -16.83
N GLY A 94 5.29 -8.98 -17.25
CA GLY A 94 6.21 -10.01 -16.77
C GLY A 94 5.92 -10.48 -15.34
N LEU A 95 4.72 -10.21 -14.82
CA LEU A 95 4.33 -10.58 -13.46
C LEU A 95 3.98 -12.06 -13.34
N ILE A 96 3.48 -12.66 -14.43
CA ILE A 96 3.21 -14.09 -14.52
C ILE A 96 3.72 -14.61 -15.86
N LYS A 97 4.03 -15.90 -15.91
CA LYS A 97 4.50 -16.52 -17.14
C LYS A 97 3.35 -16.79 -18.09
N ARG A 98 3.60 -16.57 -19.36
CA ARG A 98 2.66 -16.94 -20.41
C ARG A 98 2.69 -18.45 -20.60
N ARG A 99 1.52 -19.03 -20.73
CA ARG A 99 1.38 -20.45 -21.10
C ARG A 99 1.16 -20.61 -22.57
#